data_4a0ea8039ea2924f6b59162504fb65cb
#
_entry.id   4a0ea8039ea2924f6b59162504fb65cb
#
_cell.length_a   1.000
_cell.length_b   1.000
_cell.length_c   1.000
_cell.angle_alpha   90.00
_cell.angle_beta   90.00
_cell.angle_gamma   90.00
#
_symmetry.space_group_name_H-M   'P 1'
#
loop_
_entity.id
_entity.type
_entity.pdbx_description
1 polymer ?
#
loop_
_entity_poly.entity_id
_entity_poly.type
_entity_poly.pdbx_seq_one_letter_code
_entity_poly.pdbx_strand_id
1 'polypeptide(L)'
;QNYTSPAAVIRLSKKMGYTGYTDMIYRIGFLIQNEIDNKNHASDITAFIGGIPEEKIHRFVELLHANRQKPILVTGTGFCAPLQEFMVRKLLVLGYCAIGTNSYEVYESGALNAGLVIAISKSGKTGTILKPVQDSFAQHRSIIAFVGADNSPIARCADPAFVLLDDKMLDDRNLTANYFYARVLITFEYLMDLVLEKDEHPNGKEGQ
;
A
#
# COMPACT_ATOMS: atom_id res chain seq x y z
N GLN A 1 -2.87 -4.09 40.14
CA GLN A 1 -1.61 -4.04 39.35
C GLN A 1 -0.94 -5.41 39.43
N ASN A 2 -0.89 -6.13 38.33
CA ASN A 2 -0.18 -7.41 38.26
C ASN A 2 1.30 -7.12 38.00
N TYR A 3 2.13 -7.25 39.05
CA TYR A 3 3.58 -7.12 38.97
C TYR A 3 4.22 -8.38 38.36
N THR A 4 4.20 -8.47 37.03
CA THR A 4 4.89 -9.57 36.32
C THR A 4 6.17 -9.01 35.69
N SER A 5 7.32 -9.61 35.99
CA SER A 5 8.58 -9.16 35.39
C SER A 5 8.65 -9.48 33.91
N PRO A 6 9.30 -8.65 33.06
CA PRO A 6 9.50 -8.96 31.64
C PRO A 6 10.10 -10.34 31.40
N ALA A 7 11.01 -10.79 32.26
CA ALA A 7 11.61 -12.12 32.19
C ALA A 7 10.61 -13.25 32.44
N ALA A 8 9.60 -13.04 33.28
CA ALA A 8 8.54 -14.02 33.53
C ALA A 8 7.63 -14.16 32.31
N VAL A 9 7.32 -13.05 31.63
CA VAL A 9 6.51 -13.04 30.41
C VAL A 9 7.23 -13.76 29.27
N ILE A 10 8.54 -13.52 29.09
CA ILE A 10 9.36 -14.22 28.09
C ILE A 10 9.43 -15.72 28.38
N ARG A 11 9.58 -16.12 29.65
CA ARG A 11 9.57 -17.54 30.03
C ARG A 11 8.23 -18.20 29.77
N LEU A 12 7.14 -17.50 30.05
CA LEU A 12 5.79 -18.00 29.77
C LEU A 12 5.60 -18.21 28.27
N SER A 13 5.95 -17.24 27.45
CA SER A 13 5.81 -17.35 25.98
C SER A 13 6.60 -18.54 25.43
N LYS A 14 7.83 -18.76 25.90
CA LYS A 14 8.64 -19.92 25.50
C LYS A 14 8.03 -21.26 25.99
N LYS A 15 7.47 -21.29 27.19
CA LYS A 15 6.79 -22.49 27.73
C LYS A 15 5.51 -22.83 26.95
N MET A 16 4.87 -21.82 26.36
CA MET A 16 3.72 -21.99 25.47
C MET A 16 4.11 -22.33 24.02
N GLY A 17 5.40 -22.54 23.73
CA GLY A 17 5.89 -22.96 22.41
C GLY A 17 6.18 -21.81 21.45
N TYR A 18 6.18 -20.57 21.93
CA TYR A 18 6.54 -19.39 21.14
C TYR A 18 8.04 -19.09 21.27
N THR A 19 8.62 -18.40 20.26
CA THR A 19 10.03 -18.02 20.30
C THR A 19 10.31 -16.88 21.30
N GLY A 20 9.30 -16.12 21.69
CA GLY A 20 9.36 -15.03 22.65
C GLY A 20 8.02 -14.32 22.81
N TYR A 21 8.01 -13.26 23.63
CA TYR A 21 6.79 -12.50 23.92
C TYR A 21 6.17 -11.88 22.67
N THR A 22 6.97 -11.29 21.83
CA THR A 22 6.53 -10.69 20.57
C THR A 22 5.85 -11.72 19.67
N ASP A 23 6.47 -12.87 19.46
CA ASP A 23 5.91 -13.97 18.69
C ASP A 23 4.57 -14.46 19.29
N MET A 24 4.51 -14.58 20.61
CA MET A 24 3.29 -14.96 21.33
C MET A 24 2.14 -13.97 21.09
N ILE A 25 2.37 -12.68 21.29
CA ILE A 25 1.34 -11.64 21.11
C ILE A 25 0.84 -11.63 19.67
N TYR A 26 1.74 -11.75 18.74
CA TYR A 26 1.38 -11.77 17.33
C TYR A 26 0.55 -13.01 16.95
N ARG A 27 0.93 -14.20 17.42
CA ARG A 27 0.16 -15.42 17.12
C ARG A 27 -1.19 -15.44 17.82
N ILE A 28 -1.28 -14.92 19.05
CA ILE A 28 -2.56 -14.78 19.76
C ILE A 28 -3.42 -13.73 19.03
N GLY A 29 -2.88 -12.58 18.64
CA GLY A 29 -3.59 -11.59 17.84
C GLY A 29 -4.10 -12.16 16.52
N PHE A 30 -3.29 -12.98 15.86
CA PHE A 30 -3.66 -13.68 14.64
C PHE A 30 -4.80 -14.69 14.85
N LEU A 31 -4.78 -15.45 15.96
CA LEU A 31 -5.86 -16.41 16.27
C LEU A 31 -7.18 -15.69 16.57
N ILE A 32 -7.13 -14.58 17.30
CA ILE A 32 -8.31 -13.76 17.59
C ILE A 32 -8.86 -13.14 16.29
N GLN A 33 -7.98 -12.61 15.43
CA GLN A 33 -8.38 -12.04 14.15
C GLN A 33 -8.99 -13.11 13.24
N ASN A 34 -8.42 -14.31 13.15
CA ASN A 34 -8.99 -15.40 12.37
C ASN A 34 -10.37 -15.88 12.87
N GLU A 35 -10.65 -15.82 14.17
CA GLU A 35 -11.98 -16.12 14.69
C GLU A 35 -13.02 -15.05 14.31
N ILE A 36 -12.59 -13.80 14.23
CA ILE A 36 -13.44 -12.67 13.76
C ILE A 36 -13.65 -12.79 12.25
N ASP A 37 -12.61 -13.11 11.51
CA ASP A 37 -12.62 -13.15 10.03
C ASP A 37 -13.30 -14.41 9.47
N ASN A 38 -13.29 -15.53 10.21
CA ASN A 38 -14.06 -16.73 9.84
C ASN A 38 -15.58 -16.51 9.76
N LYS A 39 -16.09 -15.40 10.30
CA LYS A 39 -17.49 -15.01 10.14
C LYS A 39 -17.74 -14.14 8.91
N ASN A 40 -16.69 -13.66 8.25
CA ASN A 40 -16.77 -12.75 7.10
C ASN A 40 -16.02 -13.31 5.88
N HIS A 41 -16.08 -14.61 5.64
CA HIS A 41 -15.64 -15.20 4.39
C HIS A 41 -16.67 -14.90 3.30
N ALA A 42 -16.50 -13.80 2.66
CA ALA A 42 -16.50 -13.70 1.22
C ALA A 42 -15.71 -12.45 0.95
N SER A 43 -14.62 -12.63 0.33
CA SER A 43 -13.99 -11.62 -0.48
C SER A 43 -14.98 -11.20 -1.57
N ASP A 44 -16.06 -10.56 -1.20
CA ASP A 44 -16.89 -9.84 -2.15
C ASP A 44 -16.05 -8.64 -2.59
N ILE A 45 -15.47 -8.79 -3.78
CA ILE A 45 -14.67 -7.73 -4.43
C ILE A 45 -15.47 -6.44 -4.46
N THR A 46 -16.76 -6.52 -4.67
CA THR A 46 -17.68 -5.38 -4.71
C THR A 46 -17.73 -4.68 -3.34
N ALA A 47 -17.86 -5.44 -2.26
CA ALA A 47 -17.85 -4.88 -0.91
C ALA A 47 -16.48 -4.29 -0.54
N PHE A 48 -15.39 -4.93 -0.98
CA PHE A 48 -14.04 -4.45 -0.77
C PHE A 48 -13.80 -3.11 -1.50
N ILE A 49 -14.17 -3.01 -2.77
CA ILE A 49 -14.07 -1.78 -3.58
C ILE A 49 -15.00 -0.69 -3.00
N GLY A 50 -16.24 -1.03 -2.66
CA GLY A 50 -17.19 -0.11 -2.05
C GLY A 50 -16.79 0.42 -0.67
N GLY A 51 -15.83 -0.21 -0.01
CA GLY A 51 -15.23 0.25 1.24
C GLY A 51 -14.11 1.28 1.07
N ILE A 52 -13.68 1.59 -0.16
CA ILE A 52 -12.66 2.61 -0.41
C ILE A 52 -13.30 3.99 -0.27
N PRO A 53 -12.77 4.88 0.61
CA PRO A 53 -13.31 6.23 0.78
C PRO A 53 -13.30 7.02 -0.54
N GLU A 54 -14.42 7.61 -0.90
CA GLU A 54 -14.60 8.38 -2.14
C GLU A 54 -13.60 9.54 -2.27
N GLU A 55 -13.28 10.18 -1.16
CA GLU A 55 -12.25 11.23 -1.10
C GLU A 55 -10.89 10.74 -1.61
N LYS A 56 -10.48 9.52 -1.21
CA LYS A 56 -9.21 8.93 -1.68
C LYS A 56 -9.25 8.58 -3.16
N ILE A 57 -10.40 8.12 -3.65
CA ILE A 57 -10.63 7.85 -5.07
C ILE A 57 -10.48 9.14 -5.87
N HIS A 58 -11.19 10.19 -5.50
CA HIS A 58 -11.12 11.47 -6.17
C HIS A 58 -9.69 12.02 -6.17
N ARG A 59 -9.01 11.94 -5.03
CA ARG A 59 -7.63 12.39 -4.90
C ARG A 59 -6.67 11.62 -5.81
N PHE A 60 -6.83 10.31 -5.92
CA PHE A 60 -6.05 9.50 -6.86
C PHE A 60 -6.24 9.98 -8.31
N VAL A 61 -7.48 10.12 -8.74
CA VAL A 61 -7.84 10.54 -10.10
C VAL A 61 -7.26 11.92 -10.40
N GLU A 62 -7.42 12.88 -9.49
CA GLU A 62 -6.84 14.22 -9.62
C GLU A 62 -5.32 14.19 -9.81
N LEU A 63 -4.62 13.39 -8.99
CA LEU A 63 -3.16 13.31 -9.04
C LEU A 63 -2.67 12.70 -10.35
N LEU A 64 -3.36 11.68 -10.87
CA LEU A 64 -3.03 11.10 -12.16
C LEU A 64 -3.20 12.15 -13.28
N HIS A 65 -4.34 12.85 -13.33
CA HIS A 65 -4.59 13.89 -14.33
C HIS A 65 -3.56 15.05 -14.23
N ALA A 66 -3.29 15.53 -13.04
CA ALA A 66 -2.31 16.63 -12.80
C ALA A 66 -0.88 16.26 -13.23
N ASN A 67 -0.59 14.96 -13.29
CA ASN A 67 0.74 14.45 -13.66
C ASN A 67 0.76 13.75 -15.03
N ARG A 68 -0.24 13.96 -15.89
CA ARG A 68 -0.32 13.34 -17.21
C ARG A 68 0.91 13.60 -18.09
N GLN A 69 1.49 14.79 -17.97
CA GLN A 69 2.64 15.23 -18.75
C GLN A 69 3.97 15.16 -17.99
N LYS A 70 3.95 14.63 -16.76
CA LYS A 70 5.15 14.52 -15.93
C LYS A 70 5.49 13.06 -15.69
N PRO A 71 6.77 12.73 -15.45
CA PRO A 71 7.13 11.38 -15.04
C PRO A 71 6.47 10.98 -13.73
N ILE A 72 5.97 9.75 -13.71
CA ILE A 72 5.42 9.08 -12.52
C ILE A 72 6.41 7.99 -12.13
N LEU A 73 6.98 8.10 -10.93
CA LEU A 73 7.87 7.07 -10.38
C LEU A 73 7.05 6.03 -9.63
N VAL A 74 7.30 4.76 -9.93
CA VAL A 74 6.65 3.65 -9.22
C VAL A 74 7.71 2.85 -8.50
N THR A 75 7.52 2.58 -7.20
CA THR A 75 8.47 1.82 -6.37
C THR A 75 7.80 0.66 -5.65
N GLY A 76 8.45 -0.51 -5.70
CA GLY A 76 8.03 -1.73 -5.02
C GLY A 76 9.16 -2.75 -5.04
N THR A 77 9.40 -3.46 -3.94
CA THR A 77 10.50 -4.43 -3.82
C THR A 77 9.99 -5.80 -3.38
N GLY A 78 10.79 -6.85 -3.61
CA GLY A 78 10.43 -8.21 -3.25
C GLY A 78 9.13 -8.63 -3.94
N PHE A 79 8.15 -9.12 -3.21
CA PHE A 79 6.84 -9.52 -3.76
C PHE A 79 6.01 -8.33 -4.29
N CYS A 80 6.38 -7.08 -3.98
CA CYS A 80 5.76 -5.91 -4.59
C CYS A 80 6.39 -5.52 -5.94
N ALA A 81 7.54 -6.08 -6.33
CA ALA A 81 8.19 -5.75 -7.61
C ALA A 81 7.34 -6.14 -8.83
N PRO A 82 6.69 -7.32 -8.89
CA PRO A 82 5.76 -7.63 -9.99
C PRO A 82 4.58 -6.66 -10.08
N LEU A 83 4.08 -6.13 -8.95
CA LEU A 83 3.02 -5.14 -8.93
C LEU A 83 3.50 -3.79 -9.48
N GLN A 84 4.74 -3.39 -9.12
CA GLN A 84 5.39 -2.22 -9.70
C GLN A 84 5.48 -2.33 -11.22
N GLU A 85 5.95 -3.46 -11.75
CA GLU A 85 6.07 -3.71 -13.18
C GLU A 85 4.70 -3.65 -13.88
N PHE A 86 3.68 -4.26 -13.27
CA PHE A 86 2.31 -4.22 -13.77
C PHE A 86 1.78 -2.78 -13.85
N MET A 87 1.90 -2.00 -12.78
CA MET A 87 1.45 -0.62 -12.73
C MET A 87 2.17 0.25 -13.76
N VAL A 88 3.48 0.12 -13.87
CA VAL A 88 4.28 0.84 -14.87
C VAL A 88 3.77 0.53 -16.27
N ARG A 89 3.60 -0.76 -16.61
CA ARG A 89 3.12 -1.17 -17.93
C ARG A 89 1.72 -0.65 -18.22
N LYS A 90 0.80 -0.74 -17.24
CA LYS A 90 -0.56 -0.22 -17.40
C LYS A 90 -0.55 1.29 -17.66
N LEU A 91 0.20 2.05 -16.87
CA LEU A 91 0.32 3.51 -17.02
C LEU A 91 0.92 3.88 -18.39
N LEU A 92 1.97 3.17 -18.85
CA LEU A 92 2.58 3.41 -20.17
C LEU A 92 1.59 3.14 -21.32
N VAL A 93 0.81 2.06 -21.25
CA VAL A 93 -0.22 1.74 -22.26
C VAL A 93 -1.28 2.83 -22.31
N LEU A 94 -1.60 3.45 -21.17
CA LEU A 94 -2.57 4.54 -21.06
C LEU A 94 -1.97 5.93 -21.37
N GLY A 95 -0.71 5.98 -21.83
CA GLY A 95 -0.06 7.20 -22.30
C GLY A 95 0.57 8.06 -21.19
N TYR A 96 0.75 7.52 -19.98
CA TYR A 96 1.51 8.19 -18.93
C TYR A 96 3.01 7.89 -19.08
N CYS A 97 3.87 8.82 -18.67
CA CYS A 97 5.32 8.57 -18.57
C CYS A 97 5.63 7.92 -17.21
N ALA A 98 5.54 6.58 -17.12
CA ALA A 98 5.79 5.85 -15.88
C ALA A 98 7.15 5.16 -15.88
N ILE A 99 7.87 5.24 -14.76
CA ILE A 99 9.21 4.68 -14.56
C ILE A 99 9.23 3.88 -13.27
N GLY A 100 9.49 2.57 -13.39
CA GLY A 100 9.70 1.68 -12.25
C GLY A 100 11.16 1.72 -11.79
N THR A 101 11.41 2.18 -10.56
CA THR A 101 12.76 2.21 -10.02
C THR A 101 12.75 2.13 -8.49
N ASN A 102 13.79 1.51 -7.95
CA ASN A 102 14.06 1.45 -6.51
C ASN A 102 15.40 2.14 -6.18
N SER A 103 16.06 2.76 -7.17
CA SER A 103 17.31 3.50 -6.98
C SER A 103 17.02 4.82 -6.31
N TYR A 104 17.45 4.99 -5.06
CA TYR A 104 17.18 6.18 -4.27
C TYR A 104 17.77 7.44 -4.92
N GLU A 105 18.89 7.33 -5.63
CA GLU A 105 19.57 8.41 -6.34
C GLU A 105 18.64 9.10 -7.36
N VAL A 106 17.75 8.33 -7.98
CA VAL A 106 16.75 8.85 -8.93
C VAL A 106 15.74 9.75 -8.21
N TYR A 107 15.36 9.41 -6.98
CA TYR A 107 14.44 10.19 -6.18
C TYR A 107 15.11 11.43 -5.58
N GLU A 108 16.35 11.27 -5.10
CA GLU A 108 17.13 12.32 -4.45
C GLU A 108 17.54 13.41 -5.44
N SER A 109 18.05 13.04 -6.62
CA SER A 109 18.58 13.97 -7.62
C SER A 109 17.54 14.94 -8.19
N GLY A 110 16.26 14.58 -8.18
CA GLY A 110 15.21 15.36 -8.82
C GLY A 110 15.34 15.50 -10.34
N ALA A 111 16.34 14.84 -10.95
CA ALA A 111 16.70 15.01 -12.37
C ALA A 111 15.55 14.70 -13.35
N LEU A 112 14.67 13.78 -12.99
CA LEU A 112 13.51 13.42 -13.81
C LEU A 112 12.35 14.43 -13.71
N ASN A 113 12.41 15.39 -12.79
CA ASN A 113 11.29 16.32 -12.52
C ASN A 113 9.94 15.59 -12.36
N ALA A 114 9.96 14.42 -11.71
CA ALA A 114 8.76 13.63 -11.48
C ALA A 114 7.78 14.38 -10.59
N GLY A 115 6.51 14.37 -10.98
CA GLY A 115 5.45 15.02 -10.22
C GLY A 115 4.73 14.11 -9.25
N LEU A 116 4.81 12.80 -9.47
CA LEU A 116 4.10 11.81 -8.68
C LEU A 116 4.97 10.58 -8.38
N VAL A 117 4.85 10.07 -7.17
CA VAL A 117 5.41 8.78 -6.75
C VAL A 117 4.29 7.85 -6.34
N ILE A 118 4.30 6.62 -6.84
CA ILE A 118 3.41 5.53 -6.42
C ILE A 118 4.26 4.51 -5.67
N ALA A 119 3.98 4.30 -4.39
CA ALA A 119 4.72 3.39 -3.52
C ALA A 119 3.90 2.18 -3.11
N ILE A 120 4.47 0.98 -3.24
CA ILE A 120 3.81 -0.28 -2.89
C ILE A 120 4.64 -0.98 -1.80
N SER A 121 4.09 -1.12 -0.60
CA SER A 121 4.81 -1.76 0.51
C SER A 121 3.87 -2.46 1.47
N LYS A 122 3.92 -3.79 1.53
CA LYS A 122 3.10 -4.59 2.46
C LYS A 122 3.25 -4.11 3.91
N SER A 123 4.45 -3.94 4.40
CA SER A 123 4.69 -3.48 5.78
C SER A 123 4.57 -1.97 5.97
N GLY A 124 4.61 -1.19 4.88
CA GLY A 124 4.66 0.28 4.93
C GLY A 124 5.92 0.87 5.58
N LYS A 125 6.96 0.05 5.81
CA LYS A 125 8.21 0.44 6.48
C LYS A 125 9.48 -0.12 5.83
N THR A 126 9.37 -0.73 4.65
CA THR A 126 10.52 -1.28 3.91
C THR A 126 11.51 -0.17 3.58
N GLY A 127 12.73 -0.25 4.10
CA GLY A 127 13.73 0.83 4.03
C GLY A 127 14.05 1.29 2.59
N THR A 128 14.17 0.34 1.65
CA THR A 128 14.42 0.62 0.22
C THR A 128 13.28 1.37 -0.47
N ILE A 129 12.07 1.39 0.10
CA ILE A 129 10.91 2.15 -0.39
C ILE A 129 10.71 3.41 0.45
N LEU A 130 10.91 3.32 1.77
CA LEU A 130 10.69 4.41 2.70
C LEU A 130 11.59 5.61 2.40
N LYS A 131 12.90 5.38 2.14
CA LYS A 131 13.81 6.47 1.84
C LYS A 131 13.43 7.23 0.57
N PRO A 132 13.20 6.61 -0.61
CA PRO A 132 12.65 7.30 -1.78
C PRO A 132 11.37 8.07 -1.51
N VAL A 133 10.46 7.53 -0.71
CA VAL A 133 9.21 8.21 -0.35
C VAL A 133 9.47 9.45 0.50
N GLN A 134 10.35 9.35 1.51
CA GLN A 134 10.71 10.50 2.36
C GLN A 134 11.44 11.60 1.58
N ASP A 135 12.37 11.24 0.68
CA ASP A 135 13.07 12.18 -0.18
C ASP A 135 12.07 12.90 -1.13
N SER A 136 11.10 12.16 -1.67
CA SER A 136 10.03 12.73 -2.49
C SER A 136 9.10 13.64 -1.69
N PHE A 137 8.75 13.26 -0.47
CA PHE A 137 7.95 14.08 0.44
C PHE A 137 8.66 15.39 0.79
N ALA A 138 9.97 15.33 1.10
CA ALA A 138 10.78 16.53 1.36
C ALA A 138 10.88 17.47 0.13
N GLN A 139 10.77 16.93 -1.07
CA GLN A 139 10.74 17.67 -2.33
C GLN A 139 9.33 18.10 -2.76
N HIS A 140 8.33 17.97 -1.90
CA HIS A 140 6.92 18.33 -2.16
C HIS A 140 6.30 17.62 -3.38
N ARG A 141 6.78 16.44 -3.74
CA ARG A 141 6.14 15.61 -4.76
C ARG A 141 4.86 14.98 -4.21
N SER A 142 3.88 14.81 -5.08
CA SER A 142 2.69 14.04 -4.73
C SER A 142 3.04 12.57 -4.53
N ILE A 143 2.43 11.94 -3.54
CA ILE A 143 2.71 10.54 -3.20
C ILE A 143 1.41 9.78 -3.03
N ILE A 144 1.25 8.70 -3.78
CA ILE A 144 0.20 7.70 -3.60
C ILE A 144 0.84 6.47 -2.99
N ALA A 145 0.24 5.87 -1.96
CA ALA A 145 0.76 4.65 -1.37
C ALA A 145 -0.29 3.54 -1.29
N PHE A 146 0.14 2.32 -1.61
CA PHE A 146 -0.59 1.08 -1.35
C PHE A 146 0.15 0.33 -0.24
N VAL A 147 -0.45 0.26 0.94
CA VAL A 147 0.20 -0.28 2.15
C VAL A 147 -0.68 -1.29 2.87
N GLY A 148 -0.08 -2.25 3.54
CA GLY A 148 -0.80 -3.26 4.34
C GLY A 148 -1.04 -2.84 5.79
N ALA A 149 -0.42 -1.73 6.25
CA ALA A 149 -0.54 -1.26 7.62
C ALA A 149 -0.89 0.22 7.66
N ASP A 150 -1.94 0.54 8.40
CA ASP A 150 -2.28 1.91 8.71
C ASP A 150 -1.21 2.58 9.59
N ASN A 151 -1.14 3.91 9.56
CA ASN A 151 -0.15 4.69 10.32
C ASN A 151 1.32 4.28 10.11
N SER A 152 1.60 3.51 9.05
CA SER A 152 2.97 3.18 8.68
C SER A 152 3.77 4.41 8.24
N PRO A 153 5.11 4.40 8.33
CA PRO A 153 5.93 5.52 7.89
C PRO A 153 5.68 5.97 6.45
N ILE A 154 5.43 5.01 5.53
CA ILE A 154 5.11 5.31 4.13
C ILE A 154 3.71 5.92 4.01
N ALA A 155 2.70 5.38 4.73
CA ALA A 155 1.35 5.92 4.71
C ALA A 155 1.28 7.40 5.15
N ARG A 156 2.09 7.76 6.16
CA ARG A 156 2.15 9.15 6.65
C ARG A 156 2.74 10.16 5.69
N CYS A 157 3.47 9.72 4.68
CA CYS A 157 4.02 10.58 3.63
C CYS A 157 3.10 10.69 2.41
N ALA A 158 2.01 9.93 2.35
CA ALA A 158 1.18 9.79 1.15
C ALA A 158 -0.21 10.39 1.34
N ASP A 159 -0.70 11.00 0.29
CA ASP A 159 -2.07 11.47 0.13
C ASP A 159 -2.50 11.29 -1.35
N PRO A 160 -3.27 10.21 -1.63
CA PRO A 160 -3.88 9.25 -0.69
C PRO A 160 -2.98 8.06 -0.31
N ALA A 161 -3.23 7.49 0.87
CA ALA A 161 -2.74 6.17 1.25
C ALA A 161 -3.90 5.16 1.25
N PHE A 162 -3.80 4.13 0.41
CA PHE A 162 -4.72 3.00 0.38
C PHE A 162 -4.22 1.92 1.33
N VAL A 163 -4.93 1.72 2.43
CA VAL A 163 -4.59 0.73 3.46
C VAL A 163 -5.32 -0.56 3.13
N LEU A 164 -4.59 -1.51 2.57
CA LEU A 164 -5.11 -2.78 2.07
C LEU A 164 -4.73 -3.90 3.03
N LEU A 165 -5.33 -3.91 4.19
CA LEU A 165 -5.00 -4.70 5.37
C LEU A 165 -4.21 -5.99 5.06
N ASP A 166 -3.05 -6.10 5.68
CA ASP A 166 -2.22 -7.32 5.66
C ASP A 166 -2.59 -8.20 6.86
N ASP A 167 -3.43 -9.18 6.62
CA ASP A 167 -3.88 -10.13 7.64
C ASP A 167 -2.72 -10.99 8.20
N LYS A 168 -1.54 -10.90 7.56
CA LYS A 168 -0.35 -11.72 7.87
C LYS A 168 0.92 -10.88 7.97
N MET A 169 0.83 -9.80 8.73
CA MET A 169 1.94 -8.84 8.92
C MET A 169 3.27 -9.48 9.32
N LEU A 170 3.23 -10.67 9.95
CA LEU A 170 4.43 -11.36 10.44
C LEU A 170 4.99 -12.38 9.47
N ASP A 171 4.30 -12.69 8.40
CA ASP A 171 4.81 -13.56 7.37
C ASP A 171 5.75 -12.77 6.42
N ASP A 172 6.90 -12.37 6.95
CA ASP A 172 7.91 -11.61 6.18
C ASP A 172 8.43 -12.41 4.97
N ARG A 173 8.36 -13.76 5.05
CA ARG A 173 8.78 -14.64 3.96
C ARG A 173 7.67 -14.93 2.96
N ASN A 174 6.45 -14.46 3.23
CA ASN A 174 5.27 -14.69 2.41
C ASN A 174 5.01 -16.18 2.12
N LEU A 175 5.19 -17.03 3.14
CA LEU A 175 5.05 -18.49 3.04
C LEU A 175 3.60 -18.94 3.06
N THR A 176 2.69 -18.09 3.51
CA THR A 176 1.26 -18.38 3.56
C THR A 176 0.49 -17.52 2.56
N ALA A 177 -0.71 -17.91 2.19
CA ALA A 177 -1.56 -17.09 1.31
C ALA A 177 -1.77 -15.71 1.91
N ASN A 178 -1.53 -14.68 1.13
CA ASN A 178 -1.67 -13.28 1.53
C ASN A 178 -2.43 -12.51 0.46
N TYR A 179 -3.57 -11.94 0.82
CA TYR A 179 -4.44 -11.23 -0.11
C TYR A 179 -4.04 -9.77 -0.35
N PHE A 180 -3.04 -9.24 0.36
CA PHE A 180 -2.55 -7.87 0.16
C PHE A 180 -2.23 -7.59 -1.32
N TYR A 181 -1.48 -8.47 -1.96
CA TYR A 181 -1.05 -8.28 -3.35
C TYR A 181 -2.21 -8.27 -4.34
N ALA A 182 -3.18 -9.18 -4.14
CA ALA A 182 -4.40 -9.22 -4.95
C ALA A 182 -5.25 -7.96 -4.74
N ARG A 183 -5.39 -7.51 -3.49
CA ARG A 183 -6.09 -6.27 -3.16
C ARG A 183 -5.44 -5.05 -3.79
N VAL A 184 -4.10 -4.97 -3.84
CA VAL A 184 -3.38 -3.89 -4.54
C VAL A 184 -3.76 -3.86 -6.01
N LEU A 185 -3.73 -5.02 -6.71
CA LEU A 185 -4.07 -5.09 -8.12
C LEU A 185 -5.53 -4.71 -8.39
N ILE A 186 -6.46 -5.27 -7.62
CA ILE A 186 -7.89 -4.97 -7.76
C ILE A 186 -8.16 -3.48 -7.53
N THR A 187 -7.59 -2.90 -6.46
CA THR A 187 -7.74 -1.48 -6.17
C THR A 187 -7.17 -0.62 -7.29
N PHE A 188 -5.99 -0.95 -7.78
CA PHE A 188 -5.35 -0.19 -8.84
C PHE A 188 -6.15 -0.26 -10.16
N GLU A 189 -6.63 -1.44 -10.58
CA GLU A 189 -7.46 -1.59 -11.78
C GLU A 189 -8.76 -0.80 -11.67
N TYR A 190 -9.44 -0.89 -10.53
CA TYR A 190 -10.65 -0.11 -10.27
C TYR A 190 -10.41 1.41 -10.35
N LEU A 191 -9.33 1.89 -9.73
CA LEU A 191 -8.98 3.30 -9.77
C LEU A 191 -8.63 3.76 -11.19
N MET A 192 -7.97 2.91 -11.99
CA MET A 192 -7.63 3.22 -13.38
C MET A 192 -8.88 3.24 -14.28
N ASP A 193 -9.87 2.41 -14.00
CA ASP A 193 -11.16 2.44 -14.71
C ASP A 193 -11.85 3.80 -14.51
N LEU A 194 -11.90 4.29 -13.29
CA LEU A 194 -12.45 5.62 -12.99
C LEU A 194 -11.66 6.78 -13.60
N VAL A 195 -10.34 6.63 -13.76
CA VAL A 195 -9.52 7.61 -14.50
C VAL A 195 -9.93 7.66 -15.96
N LEU A 196 -10.16 6.50 -16.59
CA LEU A 196 -10.55 6.40 -17.99
C LEU A 196 -11.96 6.93 -18.23
N GLU A 197 -12.93 6.62 -17.37
CA GLU A 197 -14.29 7.15 -17.44
C GLU A 197 -14.31 8.70 -17.41
N LYS A 198 -13.46 9.30 -16.58
CA LYS A 198 -13.35 10.76 -16.51
C LYS A 198 -12.65 11.36 -17.74
N ASP A 199 -11.70 10.64 -18.35
CA ASP A 199 -11.07 11.05 -19.60
C ASP A 199 -12.08 11.03 -20.79
N GLU A 200 -13.01 10.06 -20.81
CA GLU A 200 -14.04 9.95 -21.84
C GLU A 200 -15.17 10.99 -21.67
N HIS A 201 -15.44 11.42 -20.44
CA HIS A 201 -16.50 12.36 -20.09
C HIS A 201 -15.98 13.57 -19.31
N PRO A 202 -15.12 14.43 -19.90
CA PRO A 202 -14.48 15.55 -19.21
C PRO A 202 -15.46 16.63 -18.71
N ASN A 203 -16.73 16.56 -19.11
CA ASN A 203 -17.83 17.41 -18.64
C ASN A 203 -18.97 16.54 -18.10
N GLY A 204 -18.70 15.79 -17.03
CA GLY A 204 -19.78 15.12 -16.30
C GLY A 204 -20.83 16.16 -15.90
N LYS A 205 -21.99 16.06 -16.48
CA LYS A 205 -23.14 16.94 -16.26
C LYS A 205 -23.45 16.99 -14.75
N GLU A 206 -23.12 18.11 -14.13
CA GLU A 206 -23.97 18.68 -13.13
C GLU A 206 -25.30 18.98 -13.85
N GLY A 207 -26.26 18.14 -13.68
CA GLY A 207 -27.49 18.28 -14.42
C GLY A 207 -28.64 17.49 -13.84
N GLN A 208 -29.37 18.19 -13.02
CA GLN A 208 -30.79 18.04 -12.64
C GLN A 208 -31.10 17.14 -11.46
#